data_5f1b6707e5e07b4b8bf44540642146d2
#
_entry.id   5f1b6707e5e07b4b8bf44540642146d2
#
_cell.length_a   1.000
_cell.length_b   1.000
_cell.length_c   1.000
_cell.angle_alpha   90.00
_cell.angle_beta   90.00
_cell.angle_gamma   90.00
#
_symmetry.space_group_name_H-M   'P 1'
#
loop_
_entity.id
_entity.type
_entity.pdbx_description
1 polymer ?
#
loop_
_entity_poly.entity_id
_entity_poly.type
_entity_poly.pdbx_seq_one_letter_code
_entity_poly.pdbx_strand_id
1 'polypeptide(L)'
;TRRQRQMCIRDMSSELSKLTANAFLAQRVSSINSLSELCEATGANVQEVAKAIGMDSRIGSKFLQVSVGFGGSCFQKDILNLVYIAKSLGLTEVADYWHQVILMNNHQRDRFSKNIIKTLYSTVSGKTITFLGWAFKKDTNDTRESAAIYVADLLMDEQANVKVYDPKVTSTQMQSDINYLNTRSEKENTRYLKTVNDPYVAIEGAHAIAVL
;
A
#
# COMPACT_ATOMS: atom_id res chain seq x y z
N THR A 1 11.31 32.74 28.33
CA THR A 1 11.57 34.04 27.70
C THR A 1 10.96 34.09 26.29
N ARG A 2 10.71 35.31 25.75
CA ARG A 2 10.06 35.48 24.41
C ARG A 2 10.82 34.77 23.26
N ARG A 3 12.16 34.68 23.35
CA ARG A 3 12.99 33.91 22.38
C ARG A 3 12.79 32.39 22.45
N GLN A 4 12.63 31.81 23.63
CA GLN A 4 12.37 30.38 23.80
C GLN A 4 10.99 30.00 23.27
N ARG A 5 9.95 30.84 23.47
CA ARG A 5 8.62 30.62 22.87
C ARG A 5 8.65 30.72 21.35
N GLN A 6 9.44 31.59 20.75
CA GLN A 6 9.59 31.69 19.29
C GLN A 6 10.34 30.48 18.69
N MET A 7 11.34 29.91 19.40
CA MET A 7 12.00 28.67 18.98
C MET A 7 11.02 27.49 19.02
N CYS A 8 10.27 27.29 20.10
CA CYS A 8 9.30 26.22 20.20
C CYS A 8 8.21 26.30 19.10
N ILE A 9 7.73 27.51 18.78
CA ILE A 9 6.73 27.68 17.69
C ILE A 9 7.34 27.31 16.32
N ARG A 10 8.60 27.64 16.04
CA ARG A 10 9.28 27.25 14.80
C ARG A 10 9.54 25.76 14.72
N ASP A 11 9.92 25.14 15.83
CA ASP A 11 10.18 23.70 15.90
C ASP A 11 8.91 22.90 15.66
N MET A 12 7.80 23.24 16.32
CA MET A 12 6.50 22.61 16.11
C MET A 12 5.99 22.79 14.68
N SER A 13 6.12 23.96 14.09
CA SER A 13 5.72 24.19 12.69
C SER A 13 6.58 23.40 11.71
N SER A 14 7.87 23.25 11.98
CA SER A 14 8.79 22.47 11.17
C SER A 14 8.44 20.97 11.22
N GLU A 15 8.19 20.44 12.42
CA GLU A 15 7.79 19.04 12.61
C GLU A 15 6.45 18.73 11.95
N LEU A 16 5.43 19.56 12.19
CA LEU A 16 4.13 19.42 11.55
C LEU A 16 4.22 19.54 10.02
N SER A 17 5.09 20.41 9.50
CA SER A 17 5.29 20.56 8.05
C SER A 17 5.75 19.26 7.39
N LYS A 18 6.67 18.54 8.02
CA LYS A 18 7.15 17.25 7.53
C LYS A 18 6.04 16.20 7.53
N LEU A 19 5.34 16.04 8.67
CA LEU A 19 4.24 15.08 8.80
C LEU A 19 3.13 15.38 7.79
N THR A 20 2.74 16.64 7.69
CA THR A 20 1.70 17.12 6.80
C THR A 20 2.06 16.87 5.33
N ALA A 21 3.29 17.15 4.91
CA ALA A 21 3.72 16.89 3.54
C ALA A 21 3.55 15.42 3.14
N ASN A 22 3.97 14.48 3.99
CA ASN A 22 3.80 13.05 3.74
C ASN A 22 2.32 12.64 3.78
N ALA A 23 1.53 13.20 4.70
CA ALA A 23 0.10 12.93 4.78
C ALA A 23 -0.65 13.39 3.52
N PHE A 24 -0.34 14.57 2.98
CA PHE A 24 -0.92 15.07 1.73
C PHE A 24 -0.55 14.21 0.52
N LEU A 25 0.71 13.74 0.43
CA LEU A 25 1.12 12.85 -0.65
C LEU A 25 0.37 11.51 -0.59
N ALA A 26 0.27 10.91 0.59
CA ALA A 26 -0.48 9.67 0.80
C ALA A 26 -1.98 9.86 0.54
N GLN A 27 -2.57 10.98 0.97
CA GLN A 27 -3.96 11.33 0.67
C GLN A 27 -4.24 11.38 -0.82
N ARG A 28 -3.33 11.95 -1.63
CA ARG A 28 -3.49 11.98 -3.10
C ARG A 28 -3.56 10.58 -3.68
N VAL A 29 -2.70 9.66 -3.22
CA VAL A 29 -2.72 8.25 -3.64
C VAL A 29 -4.04 7.59 -3.23
N SER A 30 -4.46 7.74 -1.98
CA SER A 30 -5.75 7.19 -1.51
C SER A 30 -6.94 7.80 -2.25
N SER A 31 -6.90 9.08 -2.57
CA SER A 31 -7.97 9.76 -3.32
C SER A 31 -8.12 9.21 -4.73
N ILE A 32 -7.03 9.07 -5.51
CA ILE A 32 -7.14 8.51 -6.86
C ILE A 32 -7.51 7.03 -6.84
N ASN A 33 -7.05 6.27 -5.85
CA ASN A 33 -7.41 4.88 -5.66
C ASN A 33 -8.92 4.72 -5.33
N SER A 34 -9.50 5.60 -4.52
CA SER A 34 -10.94 5.59 -4.25
C SER A 34 -11.76 5.90 -5.51
N LEU A 35 -11.30 6.85 -6.33
CA LEU A 35 -11.94 7.17 -7.60
C LEU A 35 -11.81 6.04 -8.63
N SER A 36 -10.76 5.20 -8.54
CA SER A 36 -10.61 4.04 -9.42
C SER A 36 -11.76 3.05 -9.27
N GLU A 37 -12.24 2.83 -8.04
CA GLU A 37 -13.39 1.97 -7.78
C GLU A 37 -14.68 2.54 -8.35
N LEU A 38 -14.90 3.85 -8.21
CA LEU A 38 -16.04 4.53 -8.82
C LEU A 38 -15.98 4.46 -10.36
N CYS A 39 -14.79 4.63 -10.95
CA CYS A 39 -14.60 4.49 -12.39
C CYS A 39 -14.93 3.07 -12.88
N GLU A 40 -14.48 2.05 -12.17
CA GLU A 40 -14.82 0.65 -12.50
C GLU A 40 -16.33 0.41 -12.46
N ALA A 41 -17.02 0.95 -11.44
CA ALA A 41 -18.48 0.80 -11.30
C ALA A 41 -19.28 1.53 -12.38
N THR A 42 -18.73 2.61 -12.93
CA THR A 42 -19.41 3.46 -13.94
C THR A 42 -18.93 3.19 -15.39
N GLY A 43 -17.90 2.36 -15.58
CA GLY A 43 -17.26 2.13 -16.87
C GLY A 43 -16.34 3.29 -17.32
N ALA A 44 -16.03 4.24 -16.44
CA ALA A 44 -15.10 5.32 -16.73
C ALA A 44 -13.63 4.85 -16.66
N ASN A 45 -12.74 5.56 -17.37
CA ASN A 45 -11.31 5.30 -17.32
C ASN A 45 -10.63 6.22 -16.30
N VAL A 46 -10.14 5.65 -15.19
CA VAL A 46 -9.50 6.42 -14.13
C VAL A 46 -8.21 7.12 -14.58
N GLN A 47 -7.50 6.60 -15.57
CA GLN A 47 -6.28 7.25 -16.09
C GLN A 47 -6.62 8.54 -16.85
N GLU A 48 -7.75 8.54 -17.59
CA GLU A 48 -8.24 9.74 -18.24
C GLU A 48 -8.72 10.78 -17.22
N VAL A 49 -9.42 10.35 -16.19
CA VAL A 49 -9.84 11.20 -15.06
C VAL A 49 -8.61 11.81 -14.38
N ALA A 50 -7.60 11.00 -14.03
CA ALA A 50 -6.36 11.46 -13.40
C ALA A 50 -5.60 12.45 -14.29
N LYS A 51 -5.55 12.20 -15.60
CA LYS A 51 -4.94 13.10 -16.57
C LYS A 51 -5.69 14.43 -16.64
N ALA A 52 -7.01 14.40 -16.73
CA ALA A 52 -7.85 15.60 -16.85
C ALA A 52 -7.72 16.49 -15.61
N ILE A 53 -7.88 15.93 -14.40
CA ILE A 53 -7.74 16.72 -13.15
C ILE A 53 -6.30 17.18 -12.92
N GLY A 54 -5.31 16.40 -13.36
CA GLY A 54 -3.88 16.74 -13.26
C GLY A 54 -3.44 17.91 -14.15
N MET A 55 -4.25 18.31 -15.15
CA MET A 55 -4.01 19.50 -15.97
C MET A 55 -4.29 20.81 -15.23
N ASP A 56 -5.12 20.78 -14.20
CA ASP A 56 -5.32 21.95 -13.33
C ASP A 56 -4.05 22.17 -12.50
N SER A 57 -3.41 23.33 -12.65
CA SER A 57 -2.17 23.68 -11.97
C SER A 57 -2.29 23.69 -10.43
N ARG A 58 -3.50 23.87 -9.90
CA ARG A 58 -3.80 23.83 -8.46
C ARG A 58 -3.73 22.39 -7.92
N ILE A 59 -3.99 21.40 -8.76
CA ILE A 59 -3.94 19.97 -8.44
C ILE A 59 -2.58 19.40 -8.87
N GLY A 60 -2.20 19.53 -10.15
CA GLY A 60 -0.99 18.97 -10.73
C GLY A 60 -1.06 17.44 -10.89
N SER A 61 -0.24 16.89 -11.77
CA SER A 61 -0.29 15.48 -12.18
C SER A 61 0.42 14.48 -11.24
N LYS A 62 1.24 14.98 -10.30
CA LYS A 62 2.04 14.10 -9.44
C LYS A 62 1.17 13.38 -8.40
N PHE A 63 1.48 12.10 -8.11
CA PHE A 63 0.78 11.27 -7.13
C PHE A 63 -0.70 10.99 -7.47
N LEU A 64 -1.05 10.97 -8.76
CA LEU A 64 -2.37 10.61 -9.27
C LEU A 64 -2.35 9.29 -10.06
N GLN A 65 -1.33 8.45 -9.89
CA GLN A 65 -1.33 7.11 -10.46
C GLN A 65 -2.05 6.15 -9.53
N VAL A 66 -2.99 5.40 -10.11
CA VAL A 66 -3.68 4.31 -9.41
C VAL A 66 -2.70 3.19 -9.11
N SER A 67 -2.80 2.63 -7.93
CA SER A 67 -1.92 1.56 -7.46
C SER A 67 -2.68 0.64 -6.51
N VAL A 68 -2.03 -0.43 -6.07
CA VAL A 68 -2.54 -1.36 -5.05
C VAL A 68 -2.55 -0.73 -3.64
N GLY A 69 -2.03 0.47 -3.50
CA GLY A 69 -1.89 1.22 -2.26
C GLY A 69 -0.47 1.74 -2.08
N PHE A 70 -0.33 2.73 -1.21
CA PHE A 70 0.99 3.21 -0.83
C PHE A 70 1.63 2.29 0.22
N GLY A 71 2.96 2.25 0.20
CA GLY A 71 3.80 1.58 1.18
C GLY A 71 4.95 2.48 1.62
N GLY A 72 6.00 1.87 2.14
CA GLY A 72 7.18 2.56 2.66
C GLY A 72 7.03 3.01 4.11
N SER A 73 8.15 3.22 4.76
CA SER A 73 8.24 3.49 6.21
C SER A 73 7.66 4.84 6.66
N CYS A 74 7.38 5.77 5.73
CA CYS A 74 7.07 7.15 6.10
C CYS A 74 5.56 7.43 6.11
N PHE A 75 4.84 7.11 5.05
CA PHE A 75 3.46 7.57 4.87
C PHE A 75 2.53 7.12 5.99
N GLN A 76 2.46 5.81 6.24
CA GLN A 76 1.58 5.27 7.29
C GLN A 76 1.96 5.80 8.67
N LYS A 77 3.25 5.75 9.01
CA LYS A 77 3.75 6.20 10.31
C LYS A 77 3.47 7.70 10.55
N ASP A 78 3.72 8.53 9.55
CA ASP A 78 3.57 9.97 9.69
C ASP A 78 2.09 10.38 9.78
N ILE A 79 1.19 9.70 9.05
CA ILE A 79 -0.27 9.89 9.20
C ILE A 79 -0.74 9.43 10.59
N LEU A 80 -0.33 8.25 11.05
CA LEU A 80 -0.72 7.76 12.38
C LEU A 80 -0.21 8.66 13.49
N ASN A 81 0.99 9.26 13.33
CA ASN A 81 1.50 10.25 14.25
C ASN A 81 0.64 11.52 14.25
N LEU A 82 0.24 12.01 13.06
CA LEU A 82 -0.67 13.15 12.94
C LEU A 82 -2.03 12.87 13.61
N VAL A 83 -2.58 11.67 13.41
CA VAL A 83 -3.81 11.19 14.07
C VAL A 83 -3.65 11.16 15.59
N TYR A 84 -2.53 10.64 16.07
CA TYR A 84 -2.22 10.59 17.51
C TYR A 84 -2.14 11.98 18.13
N ILE A 85 -1.41 12.91 17.47
CA ILE A 85 -1.31 14.31 17.93
C ILE A 85 -2.69 14.96 17.99
N ALA A 86 -3.50 14.81 16.94
CA ALA A 86 -4.86 15.36 16.90
C ALA A 86 -5.74 14.81 18.03
N LYS A 87 -5.72 13.48 18.27
CA LYS A 87 -6.45 12.86 19.38
C LYS A 87 -5.98 13.36 20.75
N SER A 88 -4.68 13.50 20.96
CA SER A 88 -4.13 13.99 22.22
C SER A 88 -4.52 15.43 22.56
N LEU A 89 -4.90 16.21 21.54
CA LEU A 89 -5.41 17.57 21.66
C LEU A 89 -6.94 17.67 21.65
N GLY A 90 -7.66 16.54 21.64
CA GLY A 90 -9.11 16.50 21.60
C GLY A 90 -9.73 16.87 20.25
N LEU A 91 -8.95 16.85 19.16
CA LEU A 91 -9.37 17.21 17.80
C LEU A 91 -9.85 15.95 17.04
N THR A 92 -10.99 15.41 17.45
CA THR A 92 -11.50 14.12 16.96
C THR A 92 -11.75 14.15 15.46
N GLU A 93 -12.42 15.15 14.93
CA GLU A 93 -12.77 15.27 13.50
C GLU A 93 -11.51 15.35 12.64
N VAL A 94 -10.46 16.03 13.11
CA VAL A 94 -9.17 16.11 12.41
C VAL A 94 -8.49 14.76 12.40
N ALA A 95 -8.50 14.06 13.53
CA ALA A 95 -7.93 12.73 13.65
C ALA A 95 -8.65 11.73 12.72
N ASP A 96 -9.97 11.74 12.70
CA ASP A 96 -10.79 10.85 11.88
C ASP A 96 -10.60 11.13 10.40
N TYR A 97 -10.52 12.39 9.98
CA TYR A 97 -10.23 12.76 8.61
C TYR A 97 -8.90 12.14 8.10
N TRP A 98 -7.82 12.31 8.86
CA TRP A 98 -6.52 11.75 8.44
C TRP A 98 -6.47 10.22 8.56
N HIS A 99 -7.19 9.63 9.50
CA HIS A 99 -7.28 8.19 9.63
C HIS A 99 -7.98 7.54 8.43
N GLN A 100 -8.95 8.22 7.80
CA GLN A 100 -9.60 7.72 6.59
C GLN A 100 -8.62 7.47 5.43
N VAL A 101 -7.50 8.19 5.37
CA VAL A 101 -6.46 7.95 4.37
C VAL A 101 -5.85 6.55 4.51
N ILE A 102 -5.62 6.11 5.74
CA ILE A 102 -5.12 4.75 6.04
C ILE A 102 -6.19 3.70 5.72
N LEU A 103 -7.42 3.92 6.17
CA LEU A 103 -8.53 3.00 5.94
C LEU A 103 -8.78 2.80 4.44
N MET A 104 -8.74 3.87 3.66
CA MET A 104 -8.86 3.78 2.19
C MET A 104 -7.68 3.03 1.56
N ASN A 105 -6.46 3.18 2.07
CA ASN A 105 -5.31 2.44 1.61
C ASN A 105 -5.46 0.93 1.86
N ASN A 106 -5.94 0.56 3.04
CA ASN A 106 -6.21 -0.84 3.40
C ASN A 106 -7.34 -1.42 2.54
N HIS A 107 -8.44 -0.66 2.37
CA HIS A 107 -9.54 -1.03 1.48
C HIS A 107 -9.05 -1.32 0.05
N GLN A 108 -8.14 -0.52 -0.48
CA GLN A 108 -7.59 -0.72 -1.82
C GLN A 108 -6.78 -2.03 -1.93
N ARG A 109 -5.98 -2.38 -0.92
CA ARG A 109 -5.24 -3.66 -0.85
C ARG A 109 -6.21 -4.85 -0.83
N ASP A 110 -7.24 -4.78 0.03
CA ASP A 110 -8.26 -5.82 0.16
C ASP A 110 -9.07 -5.98 -1.14
N ARG A 111 -9.46 -4.85 -1.75
CA ARG A 111 -10.18 -4.83 -3.02
C ARG A 111 -9.37 -5.49 -4.14
N PHE A 112 -8.08 -5.20 -4.23
CA PHE A 112 -7.20 -5.81 -5.22
C PHE A 112 -7.15 -7.34 -5.04
N SER A 113 -6.99 -7.82 -3.81
CA SER A 113 -7.00 -9.24 -3.48
C SER A 113 -8.35 -9.90 -3.83
N LYS A 114 -9.46 -9.25 -3.48
CA LYS A 114 -10.82 -9.71 -3.80
C LYS A 114 -11.06 -9.78 -5.32
N ASN A 115 -10.51 -8.82 -6.08
CA ASN A 115 -10.61 -8.85 -7.54
C ASN A 115 -9.85 -10.04 -8.14
N ILE A 116 -8.66 -10.40 -7.62
CA ILE A 116 -7.96 -11.62 -8.02
C ILE A 116 -8.83 -12.86 -7.77
N ILE A 117 -9.38 -12.97 -6.55
CA ILE A 117 -10.23 -14.10 -6.16
C ILE A 117 -11.45 -14.18 -7.09
N LYS A 118 -12.15 -13.08 -7.33
CA LYS A 118 -13.32 -13.00 -8.21
C LYS A 118 -12.98 -13.40 -9.64
N THR A 119 -11.87 -12.91 -10.18
CA THR A 119 -11.42 -13.23 -11.55
C THR A 119 -11.08 -14.72 -11.71
N LEU A 120 -10.64 -15.36 -10.65
CA LEU A 120 -10.35 -16.79 -10.61
C LEU A 120 -11.56 -17.64 -10.16
N TYR A 121 -12.76 -17.24 -10.54
CA TYR A 121 -14.01 -17.96 -10.25
C TYR A 121 -14.32 -18.11 -8.77
N SER A 122 -14.08 -17.04 -8.00
CA SER A 122 -14.39 -16.91 -6.57
C SER A 122 -13.67 -17.90 -5.65
N THR A 123 -12.56 -18.48 -6.11
CA THR A 123 -11.68 -19.30 -5.27
C THR A 123 -10.23 -19.24 -5.76
N VAL A 124 -9.31 -19.18 -4.82
CA VAL A 124 -7.86 -19.28 -5.09
C VAL A 124 -7.22 -20.45 -4.36
N SER A 125 -8.01 -21.25 -3.63
CA SER A 125 -7.51 -22.42 -2.91
C SER A 125 -6.80 -23.39 -3.83
N GLY A 126 -5.53 -23.68 -3.51
CA GLY A 126 -4.65 -24.53 -4.30
C GLY A 126 -4.14 -23.91 -5.60
N LYS A 127 -4.61 -22.73 -6.00
CA LYS A 127 -4.11 -22.02 -7.20
C LYS A 127 -2.81 -21.29 -6.91
N THR A 128 -1.99 -21.14 -7.94
CA THR A 128 -0.71 -20.40 -7.87
C THR A 128 -0.93 -19.00 -8.41
N ILE A 129 -0.63 -17.99 -7.58
CA ILE A 129 -0.65 -16.58 -7.95
C ILE A 129 0.80 -16.10 -7.94
N THR A 130 1.26 -15.59 -9.07
CA THR A 130 2.63 -15.08 -9.17
C THR A 130 2.65 -13.57 -8.97
N PHE A 131 3.55 -13.11 -8.09
CA PHE A 131 3.84 -11.69 -7.88
C PHE A 131 5.16 -11.33 -8.57
N LEU A 132 5.10 -10.30 -9.39
CA LEU A 132 6.27 -9.63 -9.96
C LEU A 132 6.43 -8.29 -9.25
N GLY A 133 7.31 -8.26 -8.26
CA GLY A 133 7.54 -7.16 -7.32
C GLY A 133 7.14 -7.52 -5.89
N TRP A 134 7.96 -7.08 -4.94
CA TRP A 134 7.73 -7.23 -3.50
C TRP A 134 8.04 -5.95 -2.74
N ALA A 135 9.01 -5.14 -3.23
CA ALA A 135 9.34 -3.85 -2.65
C ALA A 135 8.15 -2.86 -2.80
N PHE A 136 8.09 -1.85 -1.92
CA PHE A 136 6.99 -0.87 -1.95
C PHE A 136 7.01 0.08 -3.16
N LYS A 137 8.10 0.13 -3.90
CA LYS A 137 8.27 0.88 -5.17
C LYS A 137 9.45 0.32 -5.96
N LYS A 138 9.57 0.72 -7.24
CA LYS A 138 10.69 0.36 -8.11
C LYS A 138 12.04 0.85 -7.57
N ASP A 139 13.11 0.17 -7.99
CA ASP A 139 14.51 0.52 -7.76
C ASP A 139 14.95 0.55 -6.28
N THR A 140 14.27 -0.19 -5.40
CA THR A 140 14.62 -0.32 -3.99
C THR A 140 14.49 -1.76 -3.52
N ASN A 141 15.14 -2.09 -2.41
CA ASN A 141 14.93 -3.32 -1.65
C ASN A 141 14.09 -3.08 -0.36
N ASP A 142 13.53 -1.89 -0.21
CA ASP A 142 12.70 -1.55 0.96
C ASP A 142 11.32 -2.16 0.81
N THR A 143 10.96 -3.06 1.71
CA THR A 143 9.69 -3.81 1.73
C THR A 143 8.71 -3.29 2.77
N ARG A 144 9.12 -2.31 3.60
CA ARG A 144 8.30 -1.83 4.71
C ARG A 144 6.95 -1.31 4.21
N GLU A 145 5.86 -1.82 4.80
CA GLU A 145 4.49 -1.48 4.43
C GLU A 145 4.17 -1.69 2.94
N SER A 146 4.90 -2.57 2.24
CA SER A 146 4.60 -2.90 0.85
C SER A 146 3.20 -3.51 0.73
N ALA A 147 2.44 -3.06 -0.25
CA ALA A 147 1.11 -3.61 -0.54
C ALA A 147 1.19 -5.11 -0.90
N ALA A 148 2.29 -5.56 -1.51
CA ALA A 148 2.52 -6.96 -1.86
C ALA A 148 2.42 -7.90 -0.65
N ILE A 149 2.93 -7.48 0.51
CA ILE A 149 2.90 -8.28 1.74
C ILE A 149 1.46 -8.55 2.18
N TYR A 150 0.63 -7.52 2.23
CA TYR A 150 -0.77 -7.62 2.68
C TYR A 150 -1.66 -8.36 1.67
N VAL A 151 -1.42 -8.16 0.37
CA VAL A 151 -2.11 -8.89 -0.69
C VAL A 151 -1.74 -10.38 -0.66
N ALA A 152 -0.45 -10.70 -0.47
CA ALA A 152 0.01 -12.09 -0.32
C ALA A 152 -0.62 -12.74 0.91
N ASP A 153 -0.62 -12.04 2.05
CA ASP A 153 -1.19 -12.50 3.30
C ASP A 153 -2.67 -12.91 3.13
N LEU A 154 -3.49 -12.02 2.56
CA LEU A 154 -4.91 -12.29 2.32
C LEU A 154 -5.13 -13.47 1.36
N LEU A 155 -4.35 -13.57 0.27
CA LEU A 155 -4.47 -14.68 -0.66
C LEU A 155 -4.01 -16.02 -0.04
N MET A 156 -3.01 -15.99 0.84
CA MET A 156 -2.55 -17.17 1.57
C MET A 156 -3.56 -17.62 2.63
N ASP A 157 -4.33 -16.72 3.24
CA ASP A 157 -5.47 -17.06 4.10
C ASP A 157 -6.55 -17.82 3.33
N GLU A 158 -6.76 -17.46 2.06
CA GLU A 158 -7.64 -18.17 1.11
C GLU A 158 -6.96 -19.40 0.50
N GLN A 159 -5.85 -19.87 1.09
CA GLN A 159 -5.11 -21.08 0.70
C GLN A 159 -4.51 -21.04 -0.73
N ALA A 160 -4.22 -19.85 -1.26
CA ALA A 160 -3.45 -19.71 -2.50
C ALA A 160 -1.97 -20.03 -2.27
N ASN A 161 -1.31 -20.57 -3.29
CA ASN A 161 0.13 -20.64 -3.36
C ASN A 161 0.65 -19.33 -3.98
N VAL A 162 1.40 -18.54 -3.25
CA VAL A 162 1.99 -17.30 -3.73
C VAL A 162 3.43 -17.55 -4.17
N LYS A 163 3.73 -17.29 -5.44
CA LYS A 163 5.07 -17.39 -6.00
C LYS A 163 5.58 -15.97 -6.29
N VAL A 164 6.75 -15.62 -5.79
CA VAL A 164 7.25 -14.23 -5.84
C VAL A 164 8.59 -14.15 -6.54
N TYR A 165 8.71 -13.19 -7.44
CA TYR A 165 9.98 -12.71 -7.98
C TYR A 165 10.12 -11.21 -7.70
N ASP A 166 11.26 -10.82 -7.15
CA ASP A 166 11.70 -9.42 -7.05
C ASP A 166 13.21 -9.36 -7.28
N PRO A 167 13.72 -8.48 -8.16
CA PRO A 167 15.15 -8.44 -8.49
C PRO A 167 16.03 -7.84 -7.37
N LYS A 168 15.44 -7.18 -6.36
CA LYS A 168 16.16 -6.46 -5.31
C LYS A 168 15.94 -7.02 -3.91
N VAL A 169 14.84 -7.74 -3.69
CA VAL A 169 14.47 -8.26 -2.37
C VAL A 169 14.88 -9.72 -2.24
N THR A 170 15.54 -10.06 -1.16
CA THR A 170 15.98 -11.44 -0.91
C THR A 170 14.83 -12.33 -0.41
N SER A 171 14.94 -13.64 -0.68
CA SER A 171 13.99 -14.64 -0.16
C SER A 171 13.83 -14.59 1.35
N THR A 172 14.94 -14.38 2.07
CA THR A 172 14.92 -14.27 3.54
C THR A 172 14.12 -13.07 4.00
N GLN A 173 14.25 -11.92 3.30
CA GLN A 173 13.48 -10.73 3.63
C GLN A 173 11.99 -10.96 3.37
N MET A 174 11.61 -11.55 2.23
CA MET A 174 10.21 -11.85 1.90
C MET A 174 9.55 -12.77 2.94
N GLN A 175 10.26 -13.81 3.40
CA GLN A 175 9.76 -14.69 4.46
C GLN A 175 9.63 -13.95 5.80
N SER A 176 10.62 -13.11 6.14
CA SER A 176 10.58 -12.29 7.35
C SER A 176 9.40 -11.32 7.35
N ASP A 177 9.12 -10.68 6.22
CA ASP A 177 8.02 -9.72 6.07
C ASP A 177 6.65 -10.37 6.32
N ILE A 178 6.42 -11.57 5.76
CA ILE A 178 5.17 -12.32 6.00
C ILE A 178 5.09 -12.81 7.45
N ASN A 179 6.18 -13.32 8.00
CA ASN A 179 6.20 -13.79 9.40
C ASN A 179 5.94 -12.65 10.39
N TYR A 180 6.37 -11.43 10.05
CA TYR A 180 6.15 -10.24 10.89
C TYR A 180 4.66 -9.91 11.10
N LEU A 181 3.79 -10.26 10.15
CA LEU A 181 2.33 -10.04 10.29
C LEU A 181 1.69 -10.91 11.38
N ASN A 182 2.31 -12.01 11.77
CA ASN A 182 1.83 -12.94 12.81
C ASN A 182 0.40 -13.49 12.56
N THR A 183 -0.02 -13.57 11.30
CA THR A 183 -1.34 -14.08 10.91
C THR A 183 -1.37 -15.62 10.86
N ARG A 184 -0.23 -16.24 10.55
CA ARG A 184 -0.03 -17.70 10.43
C ARG A 184 1.31 -18.11 11.04
N SER A 185 1.48 -19.41 11.25
CA SER A 185 2.78 -19.97 11.67
C SER A 185 3.83 -19.85 10.55
N GLU A 186 5.11 -19.76 10.91
CA GLU A 186 6.23 -19.73 9.93
C GLU A 186 6.20 -20.95 9.00
N LYS A 187 5.79 -22.10 9.49
CA LYS A 187 5.67 -23.33 8.71
C LYS A 187 4.61 -23.20 7.61
N GLU A 188 3.47 -22.60 7.93
CA GLU A 188 2.41 -22.33 6.95
C GLU A 188 2.84 -21.27 5.95
N ASN A 189 3.46 -20.19 6.42
CA ASN A 189 4.00 -19.17 5.55
C ASN A 189 5.00 -19.75 4.55
N THR A 190 5.93 -20.59 4.98
CA THR A 190 6.90 -21.26 4.10
C THR A 190 6.23 -22.26 3.13
N ARG A 191 5.09 -22.82 3.51
CA ARG A 191 4.31 -23.71 2.64
C ARG A 191 3.69 -22.95 1.47
N TYR A 192 3.07 -21.80 1.74
CA TYR A 192 2.28 -21.05 0.77
C TYR A 192 3.11 -20.01 -0.01
N LEU A 193 4.17 -19.44 0.60
CA LEU A 193 5.04 -18.45 -0.06
C LEU A 193 6.28 -19.14 -0.63
N LYS A 194 6.45 -19.07 -1.95
CA LYS A 194 7.62 -19.53 -2.68
C LYS A 194 8.31 -18.38 -3.37
N THR A 195 9.62 -18.27 -3.20
CA THR A 195 10.45 -17.24 -3.83
C THR A 195 11.29 -17.86 -4.94
N VAL A 196 11.44 -17.17 -6.06
CA VAL A 196 12.22 -17.58 -7.21
C VAL A 196 13.11 -16.46 -7.71
N ASN A 197 14.22 -16.81 -8.37
CA ASN A 197 15.22 -15.84 -8.82
C ASN A 197 15.09 -15.47 -10.31
N ASP A 198 14.09 -16.02 -11.00
CA ASP A 198 13.86 -15.78 -12.42
C ASP A 198 12.38 -15.48 -12.65
N PRO A 199 12.04 -14.39 -13.36
CA PRO A 199 10.66 -13.99 -13.58
C PRO A 199 9.90 -15.00 -14.48
N TYR A 200 10.56 -15.67 -15.42
CA TYR A 200 9.91 -16.65 -16.28
C TYR A 200 9.60 -17.93 -15.51
N VAL A 201 10.50 -18.36 -14.62
CA VAL A 201 10.21 -19.46 -13.67
C VAL A 201 9.09 -19.07 -12.71
N ALA A 202 8.99 -17.81 -12.33
CA ALA A 202 7.91 -17.33 -11.46
C ALA A 202 6.53 -17.52 -12.13
N ILE A 203 6.39 -17.19 -13.39
CA ILE A 203 5.11 -17.23 -14.10
C ILE A 203 4.72 -18.64 -14.60
N GLU A 204 5.65 -19.58 -14.61
CA GLU A 204 5.39 -20.94 -15.04
C GLU A 204 4.36 -21.61 -14.12
N GLY A 205 3.25 -22.11 -14.72
CA GLY A 205 2.15 -22.74 -14.00
C GLY A 205 1.31 -21.79 -13.15
N ALA A 206 1.45 -20.48 -13.31
CA ALA A 206 0.62 -19.49 -12.61
C ALA A 206 -0.81 -19.46 -13.17
N HIS A 207 -1.79 -19.34 -12.27
CA HIS A 207 -3.20 -19.12 -12.62
C HIS A 207 -3.51 -17.62 -12.78
N ALA A 208 -2.75 -16.78 -12.14
CA ALA A 208 -2.75 -15.32 -12.32
C ALA A 208 -1.37 -14.72 -12.04
N ILE A 209 -1.12 -13.56 -12.64
CA ILE A 209 0.09 -12.76 -12.43
C ILE A 209 -0.33 -11.39 -11.91
N ALA A 210 0.17 -11.01 -10.76
CA ALA A 210 0.03 -9.68 -10.18
C ALA A 210 1.36 -8.92 -10.35
N VAL A 211 1.33 -7.79 -11.04
CA VAL A 211 2.47 -6.88 -11.15
C VAL A 211 2.28 -5.79 -10.10
N LEU A 212 3.21 -5.69 -9.13
CA LEU A 212 3.10 -4.88 -7.93
C LEU A 212 4.23 -3.86 -7.81
#